data_8225f3c004ba10fd4bcf00fe77f06252
#
_entry.id   8225f3c004ba10fd4bcf00fe77f06252
#
_cell.length_a   1.000
_cell.length_b   1.000
_cell.length_c   1.000
_cell.angle_alpha   90.00
_cell.angle_beta   90.00
_cell.angle_gamma   90.00
#
_symmetry.space_group_name_H-M   'P 1'
#
loop_
_entity.id
_entity.type
_entity.pdbx_description
1 polymer ?
#
loop_
_entity_poly.entity_id
_entity_poly.type
_entity_poly.pdbx_seq_one_letter_code
_entity_poly.pdbx_strand_id
1 'polypeptide(L)'
;MDQVPAQFCQSLAMLKKEGECAIAFQMSSLIYMARNELAMKAIQMGADYILWLDSDMVFEPDLMSKLFKTLEEKSVEFVSGLYFKRFPPYEPVAYTTFGIKDDEIIAERMTEPPTEVTSVGGVGFGCVLMTTSLALAVFNEYNTMFAPIGNVGEDIAFCYRAKTLGYELLLDPDIRCGHVGHYVVTEDLFRAFKKG
;
A
#
# COMPACT_ATOMS: atom_id res chain seq x y z
N MET A 1 5.77 -23.95 -3.87
CA MET A 1 6.95 -23.32 -4.52
C MET A 1 6.57 -21.86 -4.71
N ASP A 2 7.26 -20.97 -4.02
CA ASP A 2 6.93 -19.55 -4.12
C ASP A 2 7.53 -19.00 -5.40
N GLN A 3 6.65 -18.52 -6.27
CA GLN A 3 7.02 -17.93 -7.56
C GLN A 3 6.72 -16.44 -7.51
N VAL A 4 7.66 -15.65 -7.99
CA VAL A 4 7.50 -14.21 -8.18
C VAL A 4 7.31 -13.97 -9.69
N PRO A 5 6.26 -13.23 -10.10
CA PRO A 5 6.06 -12.91 -11.51
C PRO A 5 7.27 -12.22 -12.14
N ALA A 6 7.63 -12.63 -13.37
CA ALA A 6 8.74 -12.05 -14.09
C ALA A 6 8.58 -10.53 -14.29
N GLN A 7 7.33 -10.07 -14.45
CA GLN A 7 6.99 -8.65 -14.58
C GLN A 7 7.38 -7.85 -13.32
N PHE A 8 7.11 -8.40 -12.11
CA PHE A 8 7.56 -7.78 -10.87
C PHE A 8 9.09 -7.73 -10.78
N CYS A 9 9.76 -8.85 -11.10
CA CYS A 9 11.23 -8.90 -11.11
C CYS A 9 11.82 -7.86 -12.06
N GLN A 10 11.22 -7.66 -13.25
CA GLN A 10 11.65 -6.64 -14.19
C GLN A 10 11.46 -5.23 -13.63
N SER A 11 10.27 -4.90 -13.08
CA SER A 11 10.01 -3.61 -12.45
C SER A 11 11.00 -3.32 -11.31
N LEU A 12 11.24 -4.31 -10.44
CA LEU A 12 12.18 -4.18 -9.32
C LEU A 12 13.63 -3.98 -9.79
N ALA A 13 14.05 -4.67 -10.85
CA ALA A 13 15.40 -4.52 -11.43
C ALA A 13 15.61 -3.14 -12.06
N MET A 14 14.56 -2.54 -12.61
CA MET A 14 14.60 -1.22 -13.25
C MET A 14 14.32 -0.06 -12.30
N LEU A 15 13.88 -0.34 -11.07
CA LEU A 15 13.55 0.68 -10.07
C LEU A 15 14.77 1.56 -9.76
N LYS A 16 14.62 2.85 -9.97
CA LYS A 16 15.61 3.86 -9.54
C LYS A 16 15.49 4.06 -8.04
N LYS A 17 16.55 3.69 -7.33
CA LYS A 17 16.60 3.80 -5.88
C LYS A 17 17.00 5.20 -5.47
N GLU A 18 16.36 5.71 -4.43
CA GLU A 18 16.68 6.96 -3.77
C GLU A 18 17.44 6.64 -2.48
N GLY A 19 18.68 7.12 -2.37
CA GLY A 19 19.54 6.90 -1.22
C GLY A 19 20.00 5.44 -1.03
N GLU A 20 20.32 5.09 0.20
CA GLU A 20 20.75 3.73 0.58
C GLU A 20 19.51 2.84 0.76
N CYS A 21 19.44 1.75 0.01
CA CYS A 21 18.27 0.88 0.00
C CYS A 21 18.64 -0.58 0.27
N ALA A 22 17.90 -1.22 1.17
CA ALA A 22 17.89 -2.66 1.36
C ALA A 22 16.59 -3.26 0.81
N ILE A 23 16.67 -4.45 0.21
CA ILE A 23 15.50 -5.21 -0.23
C ILE A 23 15.35 -6.41 0.70
N ALA A 24 14.14 -6.59 1.23
CA ALA A 24 13.81 -7.73 2.07
C ALA A 24 12.56 -8.44 1.54
N PHE A 25 12.59 -9.77 1.56
CA PHE A 25 11.46 -10.63 1.28
C PHE A 25 11.15 -11.46 2.51
N GLN A 26 9.88 -11.64 2.77
CA GLN A 26 9.40 -12.53 3.82
C GLN A 26 8.28 -13.40 3.30
N MET A 27 8.41 -14.69 3.55
CA MET A 27 7.40 -15.69 3.19
C MET A 27 6.70 -16.14 4.46
N SER A 28 5.37 -16.08 4.46
CA SER A 28 4.55 -16.60 5.54
C SER A 28 3.19 -17.02 4.99
N SER A 29 2.60 -18.03 5.57
CA SER A 29 1.19 -18.38 5.31
C SER A 29 0.21 -17.33 5.87
N LEU A 30 0.70 -16.48 6.78
CA LEU A 30 -0.06 -15.41 7.41
C LEU A 30 0.60 -14.07 7.03
N ILE A 31 0.03 -13.37 6.06
CA ILE A 31 0.60 -12.14 5.49
C ILE A 31 0.85 -11.07 6.55
N TYR A 32 -0.02 -10.92 7.53
CA TYR A 32 0.16 -9.94 8.61
C TYR A 32 1.40 -10.20 9.47
N MET A 33 1.79 -11.48 9.65
CA MET A 33 3.02 -11.82 10.36
C MET A 33 4.25 -11.40 9.54
N ALA A 34 4.25 -11.73 8.25
CA ALA A 34 5.34 -11.30 7.35
C ALA A 34 5.50 -9.77 7.35
N ARG A 35 4.40 -9.02 7.28
CA ARG A 35 4.44 -7.55 7.31
C ARG A 35 4.95 -7.02 8.66
N ASN A 36 4.52 -7.59 9.80
CA ASN A 36 5.05 -7.21 11.11
C ASN A 36 6.56 -7.47 11.21
N GLU A 37 7.04 -8.64 10.79
CA GLU A 37 8.45 -9.01 10.82
C GLU A 37 9.30 -8.09 9.93
N LEU A 38 8.85 -7.79 8.71
CA LEU A 38 9.54 -6.88 7.79
C LEU A 38 9.59 -5.45 8.33
N ALA A 39 8.49 -4.94 8.89
CA ALA A 39 8.47 -3.61 9.50
C ALA A 39 9.40 -3.51 10.70
N MET A 40 9.36 -4.50 11.60
CA MET A 40 10.29 -4.55 12.75
C MET A 40 11.75 -4.63 12.30
N LYS A 41 12.04 -5.39 11.25
CA LYS A 41 13.39 -5.47 10.67
C LYS A 41 13.85 -4.11 10.14
N ALA A 42 13.00 -3.38 9.42
CA ALA A 42 13.31 -2.04 8.92
C ALA A 42 13.61 -1.06 10.07
N ILE A 43 12.78 -1.07 11.12
CA ILE A 43 12.99 -0.26 12.33
C ILE A 43 14.33 -0.61 13.01
N GLN A 44 14.64 -1.91 13.19
CA GLN A 44 15.88 -2.37 13.80
C GLN A 44 17.12 -2.01 12.99
N MET A 45 17.01 -1.94 11.67
CA MET A 45 18.08 -1.51 10.77
C MET A 45 18.27 0.01 10.76
N GLY A 46 17.40 0.78 11.40
CA GLY A 46 17.44 2.25 11.41
C GLY A 46 17.04 2.87 10.07
N ALA A 47 16.20 2.20 9.29
CA ALA A 47 15.68 2.77 8.06
C ALA A 47 14.74 3.94 8.36
N ASP A 48 14.79 5.02 7.57
CA ASP A 48 13.89 6.16 7.71
C ASP A 48 12.51 5.87 7.12
N TYR A 49 12.47 5.04 6.07
CA TYR A 49 11.26 4.74 5.30
C TYR A 49 11.12 3.24 5.01
N ILE A 50 9.89 2.82 4.78
CA ILE A 50 9.53 1.49 4.28
C ILE A 50 8.72 1.66 2.99
N LEU A 51 9.23 1.11 1.89
CA LEU A 51 8.47 0.95 0.65
C LEU A 51 7.90 -0.47 0.59
N TRP A 52 6.59 -0.57 0.68
CA TRP A 52 5.85 -1.81 0.49
C TRP A 52 5.51 -2.01 -0.97
N LEU A 53 5.88 -3.17 -1.48
CA LEU A 53 5.53 -3.62 -2.84
C LEU A 53 5.12 -5.09 -2.75
N ASP A 54 3.87 -5.38 -3.06
CA ASP A 54 3.44 -6.77 -3.19
C ASP A 54 4.12 -7.39 -4.43
N SER A 55 4.48 -8.66 -4.32
CA SER A 55 5.30 -9.34 -5.34
C SER A 55 4.59 -9.60 -6.68
N ASP A 56 3.37 -9.13 -6.83
CA ASP A 56 2.56 -9.17 -8.05
C ASP A 56 2.24 -7.77 -8.62
N MET A 57 3.01 -6.75 -8.19
CA MET A 57 2.88 -5.39 -8.72
C MET A 57 3.83 -5.14 -9.89
N VAL A 58 3.39 -4.31 -10.84
CA VAL A 58 4.20 -3.78 -11.95
C VAL A 58 4.21 -2.26 -11.84
N PHE A 59 5.37 -1.66 -11.93
CA PHE A 59 5.54 -0.23 -11.71
C PHE A 59 6.68 0.35 -12.54
N GLU A 60 6.63 1.68 -12.72
CA GLU A 60 7.62 2.42 -13.48
C GLU A 60 8.93 2.63 -12.68
N PRO A 61 10.06 2.83 -13.39
CA PRO A 61 11.36 3.01 -12.73
C PRO A 61 11.46 4.21 -11.79
N ASP A 62 10.63 5.23 -11.95
CA ASP A 62 10.60 6.46 -11.16
C ASP A 62 9.61 6.42 -9.97
N LEU A 63 9.09 5.23 -9.66
CA LEU A 63 8.11 5.03 -8.58
C LEU A 63 8.55 5.67 -7.25
N MET A 64 9.78 5.38 -6.80
CA MET A 64 10.28 5.88 -5.52
C MET A 64 10.33 7.40 -5.47
N SER A 65 10.91 8.04 -6.49
CA SER A 65 11.01 9.50 -6.53
C SER A 65 9.65 10.20 -6.54
N LYS A 66 8.65 9.61 -7.21
CA LYS A 66 7.27 10.12 -7.18
C LYS A 66 6.63 10.02 -5.79
N LEU A 67 6.76 8.86 -5.15
CA LEU A 67 6.23 8.65 -3.79
C LEU A 67 6.89 9.61 -2.78
N PHE A 68 8.21 9.75 -2.82
CA PHE A 68 8.93 10.71 -1.95
C PHE A 68 8.50 12.14 -2.21
N LYS A 69 8.38 12.54 -3.48
CA LYS A 69 7.93 13.88 -3.84
C LYS A 69 6.57 14.20 -3.22
N THR A 70 5.59 13.31 -3.36
CA THR A 70 4.25 13.52 -2.79
C THR A 70 4.28 13.55 -1.27
N LEU A 71 5.05 12.66 -0.63
CA LEU A 71 5.21 12.61 0.83
C LEU A 71 5.79 13.93 1.37
N GLU A 72 6.84 14.47 0.73
CA GLU A 72 7.48 15.71 1.11
C GLU A 72 6.59 16.94 0.83
N GLU A 73 6.03 17.06 -0.39
CA GLU A 73 5.19 18.19 -0.79
C GLU A 73 3.92 18.31 0.07
N LYS A 74 3.36 17.19 0.51
CA LYS A 74 2.18 17.15 1.37
C LYS A 74 2.50 17.14 2.86
N SER A 75 3.78 16.98 3.23
CA SER A 75 4.24 16.86 4.62
C SER A 75 3.50 15.78 5.40
N VAL A 76 3.35 14.59 4.80
CA VAL A 76 2.69 13.43 5.39
C VAL A 76 3.66 12.27 5.59
N GLU A 77 3.26 11.25 6.35
CA GLU A 77 4.08 10.08 6.65
C GLU A 77 3.65 8.82 5.90
N PHE A 78 2.63 8.92 5.02
CA PHE A 78 2.08 7.79 4.29
C PHE A 78 1.53 8.22 2.93
N VAL A 79 2.03 7.58 1.86
CA VAL A 79 1.55 7.76 0.49
C VAL A 79 1.40 6.40 -0.20
N SER A 80 0.24 6.18 -0.83
CA SER A 80 -0.04 5.01 -1.67
C SER A 80 -0.06 5.40 -3.14
N GLY A 81 0.47 4.53 -4.00
CA GLY A 81 0.18 4.57 -5.42
C GLY A 81 -1.19 3.95 -5.73
N LEU A 82 -1.74 4.31 -6.89
CA LEU A 82 -3.01 3.80 -7.40
C LEU A 82 -2.82 2.45 -8.10
N TYR A 83 -3.60 1.45 -7.69
CA TYR A 83 -3.73 0.17 -8.38
C TYR A 83 -5.12 -0.43 -8.19
N PHE A 84 -5.44 -1.47 -8.97
CA PHE A 84 -6.79 -2.00 -9.11
C PHE A 84 -6.86 -3.47 -8.72
N LYS A 85 -8.07 -3.93 -8.33
CA LYS A 85 -8.33 -5.37 -8.08
C LYS A 85 -8.04 -6.19 -9.33
N ARG A 86 -7.59 -7.44 -9.16
CA ARG A 86 -7.27 -8.37 -10.27
C ARG A 86 -8.50 -8.99 -10.95
N PHE A 87 -9.69 -8.70 -10.47
CA PHE A 87 -10.97 -9.29 -10.95
C PHE A 87 -12.03 -8.21 -11.05
N PRO A 88 -13.02 -8.40 -11.95
CA PRO A 88 -14.12 -7.46 -12.11
C PRO A 88 -14.81 -7.12 -10.79
N PRO A 89 -15.23 -5.88 -10.60
CA PRO A 89 -15.26 -4.78 -11.56
C PRO A 89 -13.96 -3.95 -11.66
N TYR A 90 -12.80 -4.50 -11.25
CA TYR A 90 -11.47 -3.85 -11.30
C TYR A 90 -11.40 -2.50 -10.58
N GLU A 91 -12.15 -2.31 -9.51
CA GLU A 91 -12.14 -1.08 -8.71
C GLU A 91 -10.77 -0.79 -8.09
N PRO A 92 -10.46 0.48 -7.77
CA PRO A 92 -9.30 0.82 -6.97
C PRO A 92 -9.23 0.03 -5.65
N VAL A 93 -8.04 -0.35 -5.22
CA VAL A 93 -7.85 -1.04 -3.94
C VAL A 93 -7.72 0.00 -2.83
N ALA A 94 -8.79 0.75 -2.62
CA ALA A 94 -8.87 1.84 -1.65
C ALA A 94 -10.29 1.97 -1.08
N TYR A 95 -10.37 2.63 0.08
CA TYR A 95 -11.62 3.05 0.72
C TYR A 95 -11.60 4.57 0.86
N THR A 96 -12.68 5.23 0.45
CA THR A 96 -12.87 6.67 0.67
C THR A 96 -13.03 6.97 2.15
N THR A 97 -13.81 6.14 2.84
CA THR A 97 -13.95 6.18 4.30
C THR A 97 -13.77 4.78 4.89
N PHE A 98 -13.17 4.71 6.06
CA PHE A 98 -13.09 3.50 6.86
C PHE A 98 -13.05 3.87 8.34
N GLY A 99 -13.84 3.18 9.16
CA GLY A 99 -13.88 3.34 10.61
C GLY A 99 -14.56 2.17 11.29
N ILE A 100 -14.42 2.10 12.61
CA ILE A 100 -15.12 1.16 13.47
C ILE A 100 -15.86 1.99 14.52
N LYS A 101 -17.16 1.82 14.62
CA LYS A 101 -17.99 2.50 15.61
C LYS A 101 -18.97 1.49 16.20
N ASP A 102 -19.03 1.41 17.52
CA ASP A 102 -19.90 0.50 18.26
C ASP A 102 -19.76 -0.96 17.78
N ASP A 103 -18.52 -1.41 17.54
CA ASP A 103 -18.12 -2.71 16.96
C ASP A 103 -18.61 -2.95 15.53
N GLU A 104 -19.24 -1.96 14.88
CA GLU A 104 -19.63 -2.02 13.48
C GLU A 104 -18.60 -1.37 12.56
N ILE A 105 -18.31 -2.03 11.44
CA ILE A 105 -17.42 -1.51 10.41
C ILE A 105 -18.22 -0.55 9.51
N ILE A 106 -17.76 0.70 9.46
CA ILE A 106 -18.26 1.72 8.53
C ILE A 106 -17.21 1.88 7.44
N ALA A 107 -17.52 1.44 6.24
CA ALA A 107 -16.56 1.46 5.13
C ALA A 107 -17.26 1.79 3.80
N GLU A 108 -16.65 2.71 3.05
CA GLU A 108 -17.06 3.03 1.69
C GLU A 108 -15.88 2.77 0.75
N ARG A 109 -16.09 1.87 -0.22
CA ARG A 109 -15.07 1.55 -1.22
C ARG A 109 -14.94 2.66 -2.23
N MET A 110 -13.73 2.92 -2.67
CA MET A 110 -13.48 3.78 -3.83
C MET A 110 -13.89 3.01 -5.09
N THR A 111 -14.85 3.53 -5.84
CA THR A 111 -15.37 2.91 -7.07
C THR A 111 -14.82 3.54 -8.34
N GLU A 112 -14.29 4.77 -8.23
CA GLU A 112 -13.61 5.49 -9.31
C GLU A 112 -12.27 6.02 -8.79
N PRO A 113 -11.21 6.03 -9.61
CA PRO A 113 -9.95 6.62 -9.22
C PRO A 113 -10.09 8.13 -9.03
N PRO A 114 -9.42 8.72 -8.04
CA PRO A 114 -9.39 10.17 -7.87
C PRO A 114 -8.61 10.83 -9.01
N THR A 115 -8.83 12.13 -9.21
CA THR A 115 -8.14 12.94 -10.22
C THR A 115 -6.96 13.74 -9.64
N GLU A 116 -6.84 13.77 -8.32
CA GLU A 116 -5.78 14.47 -7.58
C GLU A 116 -5.42 13.69 -6.32
N VAL A 117 -4.27 14.03 -5.73
CA VAL A 117 -3.83 13.45 -4.46
C VAL A 117 -4.91 13.65 -3.41
N THR A 118 -5.40 12.54 -2.83
CA THR A 118 -6.56 12.56 -1.96
C THR A 118 -6.35 11.77 -0.67
N SER A 119 -6.98 12.23 0.40
CA SER A 119 -7.02 11.51 1.68
C SER A 119 -7.95 10.30 1.56
N VAL A 120 -7.54 9.17 2.13
CA VAL A 120 -8.27 7.91 2.06
C VAL A 120 -8.56 7.33 3.45
N GLY A 121 -9.61 6.53 3.54
CA GLY A 121 -9.93 5.75 4.74
C GLY A 121 -9.01 4.57 4.94
N GLY A 122 -8.52 3.99 3.85
CA GLY A 122 -7.60 2.87 3.84
C GLY A 122 -7.26 2.43 2.43
N VAL A 123 -6.13 1.77 2.27
CA VAL A 123 -5.62 1.22 1.00
C VAL A 123 -5.00 -0.15 1.23
N GLY A 124 -4.92 -0.95 0.16
CA GLY A 124 -4.05 -2.13 0.17
C GLY A 124 -2.57 -1.76 0.14
N PHE A 125 -1.71 -2.68 0.53
CA PHE A 125 -0.27 -2.46 0.65
C PHE A 125 0.53 -2.94 -0.56
N GLY A 126 -0.11 -2.97 -1.73
CA GLY A 126 0.55 -3.31 -3.00
C GLY A 126 1.59 -2.28 -3.45
N CYS A 127 1.39 -1.00 -3.10
CA CYS A 127 2.36 0.08 -3.35
C CYS A 127 2.16 1.19 -2.31
N VAL A 128 2.97 1.18 -1.24
CA VAL A 128 2.89 2.17 -0.15
C VAL A 128 4.29 2.57 0.28
N LEU A 129 4.56 3.88 0.33
CA LEU A 129 5.70 4.46 1.02
C LEU A 129 5.24 5.05 2.35
N MET A 130 5.91 4.69 3.43
CA MET A 130 5.66 5.26 4.75
C MET A 130 6.94 5.46 5.55
N THR A 131 6.91 6.34 6.54
CA THR A 131 8.02 6.50 7.49
C THR A 131 8.06 5.33 8.49
N THR A 132 9.24 4.97 8.97
CA THR A 132 9.37 4.00 10.07
C THR A 132 8.86 4.55 11.39
N SER A 133 8.85 5.88 11.57
CA SER A 133 8.27 6.55 12.73
C SER A 133 6.76 6.29 12.85
N LEU A 134 6.02 6.35 11.73
CA LEU A 134 4.60 5.97 11.69
C LEU A 134 4.40 4.50 12.10
N ALA A 135 5.18 3.58 11.51
CA ALA A 135 5.10 2.16 11.85
C ALA A 135 5.36 1.92 13.35
N LEU A 136 6.38 2.58 13.89
CA LEU A 136 6.74 2.48 15.30
C LEU A 136 5.65 3.08 16.22
N ALA A 137 5.04 4.20 15.85
CA ALA A 137 3.94 4.80 16.59
C ALA A 137 2.73 3.84 16.68
N VAL A 138 2.37 3.21 15.56
CA VAL A 138 1.31 2.19 15.54
C VAL A 138 1.68 0.98 16.43
N PHE A 139 2.92 0.50 16.35
CA PHE A 139 3.38 -0.61 17.19
C PHE A 139 3.33 -0.26 18.68
N ASN A 140 3.79 0.92 19.08
CA ASN A 140 3.84 1.33 20.47
C ASN A 140 2.43 1.43 21.09
N GLU A 141 1.43 1.86 20.33
CA GLU A 141 0.05 1.98 20.82
C GLU A 141 -0.67 0.63 20.86
N TYR A 142 -0.52 -0.19 19.81
CA TYR A 142 -1.35 -1.39 19.65
C TYR A 142 -0.60 -2.70 19.88
N ASN A 143 0.71 -2.66 20.18
CA ASN A 143 1.61 -3.83 20.27
C ASN A 143 1.59 -4.74 19.04
N THR A 144 1.14 -4.20 17.93
CA THR A 144 1.15 -4.83 16.60
C THR A 144 0.92 -3.74 15.55
N MET A 145 1.43 -3.93 14.34
CA MET A 145 1.17 -3.03 13.21
C MET A 145 0.04 -3.58 12.34
N PHE A 146 0.14 -4.85 11.95
CA PHE A 146 -0.67 -5.47 10.90
C PHE A 146 -1.62 -6.57 11.38
N ALA A 147 -1.80 -6.81 12.68
CA ALA A 147 -2.80 -7.80 13.11
C ALA A 147 -4.20 -7.42 12.61
N PRO A 148 -4.93 -8.34 11.98
CA PRO A 148 -6.31 -8.12 11.57
C PRO A 148 -7.21 -7.65 12.71
N ILE A 149 -8.27 -6.92 12.39
CA ILE A 149 -9.29 -6.49 13.35
C ILE A 149 -10.60 -7.17 12.94
N GLY A 150 -11.02 -8.19 13.67
CA GLY A 150 -12.19 -8.99 13.29
C GLY A 150 -12.04 -9.56 11.86
N ASN A 151 -12.92 -9.17 10.96
CA ASN A 151 -12.91 -9.59 9.55
C ASN A 151 -12.17 -8.60 8.62
N VAL A 152 -11.49 -7.60 9.17
CA VAL A 152 -10.73 -6.60 8.41
C VAL A 152 -9.32 -7.11 8.18
N GLY A 153 -8.88 -7.11 6.91
CA GLY A 153 -7.53 -7.49 6.52
C GLY A 153 -6.44 -6.62 7.15
N GLU A 154 -5.22 -7.12 7.13
CA GLU A 154 -4.06 -6.52 7.82
C GLU A 154 -3.72 -5.12 7.33
N ASP A 155 -3.89 -4.87 6.04
CA ASP A 155 -3.63 -3.60 5.35
C ASP A 155 -4.59 -2.51 5.84
N ILE A 156 -5.88 -2.77 5.83
CA ILE A 156 -6.91 -1.84 6.29
C ILE A 156 -6.87 -1.69 7.82
N ALA A 157 -6.53 -2.75 8.54
CA ALA A 157 -6.33 -2.69 9.99
C ALA A 157 -5.17 -1.77 10.38
N PHE A 158 -4.05 -1.80 9.62
CA PHE A 158 -2.96 -0.83 9.77
C PHE A 158 -3.45 0.60 9.49
N CYS A 159 -4.13 0.82 8.36
CA CYS A 159 -4.66 2.13 7.99
C CYS A 159 -5.58 2.71 9.07
N TYR A 160 -6.47 1.89 9.61
CA TYR A 160 -7.36 2.27 10.71
C TYR A 160 -6.57 2.73 11.95
N ARG A 161 -5.57 1.95 12.37
CA ARG A 161 -4.71 2.28 13.52
C ARG A 161 -3.95 3.59 13.30
N ALA A 162 -3.35 3.75 12.12
CA ALA A 162 -2.63 4.98 11.78
C ALA A 162 -3.55 6.21 11.81
N LYS A 163 -4.75 6.12 11.23
CA LYS A 163 -5.73 7.21 11.26
C LYS A 163 -6.24 7.52 12.66
N THR A 164 -6.43 6.51 13.50
CA THR A 164 -6.82 6.71 14.91
C THR A 164 -5.76 7.47 15.71
N LEU A 165 -4.49 7.34 15.32
CA LEU A 165 -3.38 8.12 15.87
C LEU A 165 -3.24 9.52 15.24
N GLY A 166 -4.11 9.89 14.30
CA GLY A 166 -4.13 11.21 13.67
C GLY A 166 -3.27 11.34 12.42
N TYR A 167 -2.69 10.23 11.91
CA TYR A 167 -1.93 10.27 10.66
C TYR A 167 -2.84 10.38 9.44
N GLU A 168 -2.43 11.19 8.49
CA GLU A 168 -3.09 11.31 7.20
C GLU A 168 -2.55 10.26 6.23
N LEU A 169 -3.44 9.55 5.53
CA LEU A 169 -3.11 8.56 4.52
C LEU A 169 -3.51 9.14 3.16
N LEU A 170 -2.54 9.28 2.26
CA LEU A 170 -2.79 9.82 0.93
C LEU A 170 -2.68 8.73 -0.14
N LEU A 171 -3.53 8.86 -1.17
CA LEU A 171 -3.43 8.13 -2.43
C LEU A 171 -3.11 9.14 -3.54
N ASP A 172 -2.03 8.86 -4.27
CA ASP A 172 -1.61 9.67 -5.42
C ASP A 172 -1.99 8.95 -6.73
N PRO A 173 -2.94 9.48 -7.51
CA PRO A 173 -3.41 8.86 -8.74
C PRO A 173 -2.40 8.94 -9.91
N ASP A 174 -1.39 9.80 -9.81
CA ASP A 174 -0.33 9.91 -10.82
C ASP A 174 0.75 8.82 -10.65
N ILE A 175 0.76 8.13 -9.51
CA ILE A 175 1.61 6.97 -9.24
C ILE A 175 0.82 5.70 -9.53
N ARG A 176 0.92 5.20 -10.76
CA ARG A 176 0.11 4.09 -11.26
C ARG A 176 0.87 2.78 -11.25
N CYS A 177 0.28 1.76 -10.63
CA CYS A 177 0.82 0.41 -10.62
C CYS A 177 -0.14 -0.55 -11.33
N GLY A 178 0.43 -1.49 -12.08
CA GLY A 178 -0.28 -2.63 -12.61
C GLY A 178 -0.32 -3.77 -11.59
N HIS A 179 -1.38 -4.57 -11.60
CA HIS A 179 -1.57 -5.71 -10.71
C HIS A 179 -1.61 -7.01 -11.53
N VAL A 180 -0.64 -7.88 -11.36
CA VAL A 180 -0.50 -9.13 -12.11
C VAL A 180 -1.57 -10.13 -11.67
N GLY A 181 -2.36 -10.58 -12.64
CA GLY A 181 -3.31 -11.66 -12.50
C GLY A 181 -3.16 -12.62 -13.68
N HIS A 182 -4.26 -13.01 -14.33
CA HIS A 182 -4.21 -13.67 -15.65
C HIS A 182 -3.63 -12.72 -16.72
N TYR A 183 -3.76 -11.42 -16.46
CA TYR A 183 -3.15 -10.30 -17.20
C TYR A 183 -2.84 -9.17 -16.21
N VAL A 184 -2.04 -8.18 -16.64
CA VAL A 184 -1.75 -7.02 -15.79
C VAL A 184 -2.96 -6.08 -15.80
N VAL A 185 -3.59 -5.88 -14.66
CA VAL A 185 -4.72 -4.94 -14.50
C VAL A 185 -4.16 -3.54 -14.31
N THR A 186 -4.55 -2.64 -15.22
CA THR A 186 -4.19 -1.22 -15.23
C THR A 186 -5.43 -0.35 -15.19
N GLU A 187 -5.25 0.96 -15.05
CA GLU A 187 -6.35 1.91 -15.16
C GLU A 187 -7.04 1.84 -16.53
N ASP A 188 -6.27 1.63 -17.61
CA ASP A 188 -6.85 1.51 -18.96
C ASP A 188 -7.79 0.32 -19.07
N LEU A 189 -7.44 -0.82 -18.45
CA LEU A 189 -8.30 -1.99 -18.40
C LEU A 189 -9.58 -1.70 -17.59
N PHE A 190 -9.46 -1.06 -16.43
CA PHE A 190 -10.60 -0.62 -15.64
C PHE A 190 -11.52 0.29 -16.44
N ARG A 191 -10.97 1.31 -17.12
CA ARG A 191 -11.75 2.23 -17.95
C ARG A 191 -12.38 1.55 -19.15
N ALA A 192 -11.71 0.59 -19.76
CA ALA A 192 -12.28 -0.20 -20.86
C ALA A 192 -13.44 -1.07 -20.38
N PHE A 193 -13.31 -1.70 -19.21
CA PHE A 193 -14.37 -2.50 -18.60
C PHE A 193 -15.63 -1.69 -18.25
N LYS A 194 -15.47 -0.45 -17.77
CA LYS A 194 -16.59 0.45 -17.43
C LYS A 194 -17.38 0.96 -18.64
N LYS A 195 -16.78 0.93 -19.83
CA LYS A 195 -17.41 1.41 -21.09
C LYS A 195 -18.20 0.31 -21.84
N GLY A 196 -18.03 -0.94 -21.50
CA GLY A 196 -18.75 -2.10 -22.06
C GLY A 196 -19.91 -2.51 -21.21
#